data_8789d44db7f82f8ea5c93e4aadc4c87c
#
_entry.id   8789d44db7f82f8ea5c93e4aadc4c87c
#
_cell.length_a   1.000
_cell.length_b   1.000
_cell.length_c   1.000
_cell.angle_alpha   90.00
_cell.angle_beta   90.00
_cell.angle_gamma   90.00
#
_symmetry.space_group_name_H-M   'P 1'
#
loop_
_entity.id
_entity.type
_entity.pdbx_description
1 polymer ?
#
loop_
_entity_poly.entity_id
_entity_poly.type
_entity_poly.pdbx_seq_one_letter_code
_entity_poly.pdbx_strand_id
1 'polypeptide(L)'
;MAGKTVLVLGGGVGGTVAANRLRARLEPDDRVVVVDKSRDQLFAPSLLWLLVGARQPDRLSKPISRALRPGIELVTAEIRSIDPVGRRVVTVAGEWTADALVIALGAELAPDASPGYADAAHDFFALDGAAAFAEELARFGGGRIAVTVTALPFKCPAAPYEAALLIDANLRRRGLRARSEIDVYSPELQPMPVAGPAMGRAMVGLLEERGIGFHPDRAIAGYEATSREIVFADDGRAGFDLLAGVPPHRSPRPVRESVLANPGGWISVDPRTLEAGHENVFAVGDCSAVLLANGKFLPKAGVFAHAQALVVAEEIAARFAGRGGAAGRGGARFDGLGYCWVELGGGRAAFAIGDFFAQPDPSIALRGPGRGWHLGKVLFERYWLGGTLERALAAMGLRLGARLLGLPAQV
;
A
#
# COMPACT_ATOMS: atom_id res chain seq x y z
N MET A 1 -22.77 -10.49 30.76
CA MET A 1 -21.89 -11.45 30.03
C MET A 1 -20.49 -10.83 30.02
N ALA A 2 -19.43 -11.62 30.07
CA ALA A 2 -18.08 -11.07 29.91
C ALA A 2 -17.95 -10.40 28.53
N GLY A 3 -17.30 -9.24 28.48
CA GLY A 3 -17.07 -8.53 27.22
C GLY A 3 -16.25 -9.39 26.25
N LYS A 4 -16.49 -9.23 24.95
CA LYS A 4 -15.78 -9.94 23.88
C LYS A 4 -14.48 -9.23 23.53
N THR A 5 -13.51 -9.96 23.00
CA THR A 5 -12.19 -9.43 22.62
C THR A 5 -11.98 -9.56 21.13
N VAL A 6 -11.57 -8.47 20.47
CA VAL A 6 -11.07 -8.46 19.09
C VAL A 6 -9.59 -8.14 19.11
N LEU A 7 -8.77 -9.03 18.53
CA LEU A 7 -7.36 -8.75 18.25
C LEU A 7 -7.21 -8.25 16.82
N VAL A 8 -6.55 -7.11 16.67
CA VAL A 8 -6.16 -6.51 15.39
C VAL A 8 -4.65 -6.61 15.26
N LEU A 9 -4.17 -7.40 14.33
CA LEU A 9 -2.76 -7.69 14.11
C LEU A 9 -2.20 -6.74 13.04
N GLY A 10 -1.40 -5.79 13.47
CA GLY A 10 -0.83 -4.72 12.66
C GLY A 10 -1.48 -3.37 12.88
N GLY A 11 -0.68 -2.33 13.11
CA GLY A 11 -1.06 -0.92 13.32
C GLY A 11 -0.95 -0.06 12.05
N GLY A 12 -0.94 -0.69 10.87
CA GLY A 12 -0.97 -0.01 9.58
C GLY A 12 -2.35 0.59 9.25
N VAL A 13 -2.56 0.97 7.97
CA VAL A 13 -3.84 1.57 7.50
C VAL A 13 -5.02 0.68 7.85
N GLY A 14 -4.99 -0.59 7.43
CA GLY A 14 -6.08 -1.53 7.66
C GLY A 14 -6.38 -1.72 9.15
N GLY A 15 -5.35 -1.96 9.97
CA GLY A 15 -5.53 -2.23 11.38
C GLY A 15 -6.04 -1.04 12.19
N THR A 16 -5.49 0.17 11.98
CA THR A 16 -5.96 1.37 12.69
C THR A 16 -7.39 1.76 12.30
N VAL A 17 -7.77 1.59 11.04
CA VAL A 17 -9.15 1.83 10.58
C VAL A 17 -10.10 0.80 11.18
N ALA A 18 -9.75 -0.50 11.13
CA ALA A 18 -10.56 -1.56 11.74
C ALA A 18 -10.76 -1.34 13.24
N ALA A 19 -9.66 -1.10 13.99
CA ALA A 19 -9.71 -0.88 15.43
C ALA A 19 -10.57 0.32 15.80
N ASN A 20 -10.41 1.45 15.11
CA ASN A 20 -11.19 2.66 15.35
C ASN A 20 -12.69 2.46 15.05
N ARG A 21 -13.00 1.72 13.98
CA ARG A 21 -14.39 1.43 13.61
C ARG A 21 -15.02 0.45 14.58
N LEU A 22 -14.29 -0.60 14.98
CA LEU A 22 -14.72 -1.55 16.01
C LEU A 22 -15.03 -0.84 17.31
N ARG A 23 -14.13 0.00 17.84
CA ARG A 23 -14.37 0.73 19.09
C ARG A 23 -15.57 1.67 19.02
N ALA A 24 -15.93 2.15 17.84
CA ALA A 24 -17.13 2.98 17.63
C ALA A 24 -18.43 2.18 17.53
N ARG A 25 -18.36 0.85 17.40
CA ARG A 25 -19.50 -0.04 17.16
C ARG A 25 -19.75 -1.05 18.27
N LEU A 26 -18.69 -1.44 18.97
CA LEU A 26 -18.75 -2.44 20.03
C LEU A 26 -19.20 -1.82 21.36
N GLU A 27 -19.75 -2.67 22.23
CA GLU A 27 -20.16 -2.27 23.56
C GLU A 27 -18.96 -1.82 24.41
N PRO A 28 -19.16 -0.98 25.44
CA PRO A 28 -18.07 -0.47 26.29
C PRO A 28 -17.24 -1.58 26.94
N ASP A 29 -17.84 -2.70 27.32
CA ASP A 29 -17.19 -3.84 27.96
C ASP A 29 -16.37 -4.71 26.99
N ASP A 30 -16.59 -4.55 25.67
CA ASP A 30 -15.81 -5.25 24.66
C ASP A 30 -14.41 -4.64 24.52
N ARG A 31 -13.42 -5.49 24.32
CA ARG A 31 -12.01 -5.08 24.16
C ARG A 31 -11.59 -5.07 22.72
N VAL A 32 -10.87 -4.02 22.33
CA VAL A 32 -10.17 -3.93 21.04
C VAL A 32 -8.68 -3.76 21.32
N VAL A 33 -7.87 -4.72 20.90
CA VAL A 33 -6.45 -4.75 21.14
C VAL A 33 -5.72 -4.74 19.80
N VAL A 34 -4.86 -3.74 19.58
CA VAL A 34 -3.97 -3.65 18.41
C VAL A 34 -2.59 -4.14 18.80
N VAL A 35 -2.04 -5.07 18.04
CA VAL A 35 -0.68 -5.60 18.24
C VAL A 35 0.19 -5.23 17.05
N ASP A 36 1.27 -4.50 17.25
CA ASP A 36 2.24 -4.16 16.23
C ASP A 36 3.67 -4.19 16.79
N LYS A 37 4.64 -4.57 15.96
CA LYS A 37 6.06 -4.53 16.34
C LYS A 37 6.64 -3.11 16.39
N SER A 38 6.03 -2.17 15.65
CA SER A 38 6.41 -0.77 15.62
C SER A 38 5.56 0.07 16.56
N ARG A 39 6.14 1.15 17.07
CA ARG A 39 5.39 2.20 17.79
C ARG A 39 4.82 3.26 16.84
N ASP A 40 5.40 3.35 15.65
CA ASP A 40 5.08 4.40 14.68
C ASP A 40 4.50 3.82 13.39
N GLN A 41 3.56 4.57 12.82
CA GLN A 41 2.96 4.30 11.53
C GLN A 41 3.57 5.24 10.49
N LEU A 42 4.19 4.66 9.47
CA LEU A 42 4.69 5.38 8.30
C LEU A 42 3.55 5.65 7.31
N PHE A 43 3.46 6.86 6.79
CA PHE A 43 2.58 7.21 5.68
C PHE A 43 3.31 6.99 4.35
N ALA A 44 3.34 5.75 3.90
CA ALA A 44 4.10 5.31 2.73
C ALA A 44 3.81 6.09 1.42
N PRO A 45 2.58 6.61 1.13
CA PRO A 45 2.36 7.39 -0.10
C PRO A 45 3.22 8.64 -0.24
N SER A 46 3.77 9.18 0.85
CA SER A 46 4.65 10.36 0.84
C SER A 46 6.13 10.03 0.64
N LEU A 47 6.50 8.74 0.61
CA LEU A 47 7.87 8.32 0.26
C LEU A 47 8.26 8.76 -1.14
N LEU A 48 7.31 8.82 -2.08
CA LEU A 48 7.53 9.34 -3.43
C LEU A 48 7.87 10.84 -3.45
N TRP A 49 7.32 11.62 -2.54
CA TRP A 49 7.70 13.02 -2.38
C TRP A 49 9.03 13.18 -1.64
N LEU A 50 9.32 12.28 -0.67
CA LEU A 50 10.62 12.21 -0.03
C LEU A 50 11.72 11.87 -1.04
N LEU A 51 11.50 10.88 -1.91
CA LEU A 51 12.40 10.45 -2.98
C LEU A 51 12.98 11.62 -3.80
N VAL A 52 12.17 12.66 -4.03
CA VAL A 52 12.58 13.86 -4.78
C VAL A 52 12.87 15.08 -3.91
N GLY A 53 13.04 14.89 -2.59
CA GLY A 53 13.36 15.95 -1.62
C GLY A 53 12.22 16.92 -1.34
N ALA A 54 10.96 16.58 -1.68
CA ALA A 54 9.81 17.43 -1.43
C ALA A 54 9.19 17.24 -0.03
N ARG A 55 9.68 16.29 0.75
CA ARG A 55 9.32 16.02 2.15
C ARG A 55 10.55 15.73 2.98
N GLN A 56 10.38 15.82 4.31
CA GLN A 56 11.41 15.46 5.29
C GLN A 56 11.06 14.13 5.96
N PRO A 57 12.03 13.25 6.24
CA PRO A 57 11.77 11.91 6.79
C PRO A 57 11.00 11.92 8.11
N ASP A 58 11.33 12.84 9.01
CA ASP A 58 10.72 13.01 10.34
C ASP A 58 9.23 13.39 10.31
N ARG A 59 8.73 13.85 9.16
CA ARG A 59 7.34 14.26 8.96
C ARG A 59 6.43 13.16 8.42
N LEU A 60 6.97 12.00 8.05
CA LEU A 60 6.22 10.94 7.36
C LEU A 60 5.70 9.84 8.28
N SER A 61 6.06 9.89 9.55
CA SER A 61 5.60 8.91 10.56
C SER A 61 4.90 9.60 11.71
N LYS A 62 4.02 8.86 12.37
CA LYS A 62 3.38 9.28 13.61
C LYS A 62 3.19 8.10 14.54
N PRO A 63 3.16 8.29 15.88
CA PRO A 63 2.83 7.24 16.83
C PRO A 63 1.47 6.59 16.51
N ILE A 64 1.43 5.26 16.49
CA ILE A 64 0.18 4.48 16.29
C ILE A 64 -0.86 4.91 17.32
N SER A 65 -0.44 5.13 18.57
CA SER A 65 -1.32 5.58 19.66
C SER A 65 -2.10 6.87 19.33
N ARG A 66 -1.52 7.78 18.50
CA ARG A 66 -2.20 9.00 18.03
C ARG A 66 -3.21 8.73 16.91
N ALA A 67 -3.10 7.58 16.26
CA ALA A 67 -4.06 7.16 15.24
C ALA A 67 -5.26 6.42 15.82
N LEU A 68 -5.15 5.91 17.05
CA LEU A 68 -6.16 5.13 17.73
C LEU A 68 -7.08 6.00 18.59
N ARG A 69 -8.35 5.60 18.68
CA ARG A 69 -9.34 6.21 19.59
C ARG A 69 -9.07 5.79 21.03
N PRO A 70 -9.51 6.60 22.01
CA PRO A 70 -9.55 6.18 23.42
C PRO A 70 -10.30 4.86 23.60
N GLY A 71 -9.85 4.02 24.53
CA GLY A 71 -10.42 2.70 24.80
C GLY A 71 -9.93 1.58 23.89
N ILE A 72 -8.95 1.85 23.00
CA ILE A 72 -8.22 0.81 22.25
C ILE A 72 -6.89 0.56 22.95
N GLU A 73 -6.60 -0.69 23.24
CA GLU A 73 -5.34 -1.13 23.82
C GLU A 73 -4.30 -1.29 22.69
N LEU A 74 -3.10 -0.73 22.87
CA LEU A 74 -1.97 -0.91 21.95
C LEU A 74 -0.86 -1.71 22.62
N VAL A 75 -0.53 -2.86 22.05
CA VAL A 75 0.56 -3.73 22.46
C VAL A 75 1.68 -3.63 21.45
N THR A 76 2.83 -3.10 21.86
CA THR A 76 4.02 -3.09 21.01
C THR A 76 4.79 -4.39 21.19
N ALA A 77 4.55 -5.35 20.28
CA ALA A 77 5.18 -6.66 20.33
C ALA A 77 5.25 -7.30 18.94
N GLU A 78 6.31 -8.06 18.70
CA GLU A 78 6.43 -8.87 17.50
C GLU A 78 5.55 -10.12 17.61
N ILE A 79 4.75 -10.36 16.58
CA ILE A 79 3.90 -11.55 16.44
C ILE A 79 4.76 -12.69 15.90
N ARG A 80 4.75 -13.83 16.58
CA ARG A 80 5.50 -15.03 16.19
C ARG A 80 4.67 -16.04 15.43
N SER A 81 3.43 -16.28 15.89
CA SER A 81 2.54 -17.24 15.23
C SER A 81 1.07 -16.87 15.40
N ILE A 82 0.25 -17.36 14.48
CA ILE A 82 -1.19 -17.18 14.43
C ILE A 82 -1.84 -18.55 14.31
N ASP A 83 -2.65 -18.92 15.29
CA ASP A 83 -3.54 -20.08 15.25
C ASP A 83 -4.97 -19.60 14.92
N PRO A 84 -5.47 -19.78 13.70
CA PRO A 84 -6.79 -19.29 13.33
C PRO A 84 -7.93 -20.14 13.93
N VAL A 85 -7.70 -21.41 14.24
CA VAL A 85 -8.73 -22.30 14.80
C VAL A 85 -9.03 -21.89 16.23
N GLY A 86 -7.99 -21.75 17.06
CA GLY A 86 -8.12 -21.31 18.44
C GLY A 86 -8.27 -19.78 18.59
N ARG A 87 -8.14 -19.02 17.48
CA ARG A 87 -8.02 -17.55 17.48
C ARG A 87 -6.97 -17.07 18.49
N ARG A 88 -5.84 -17.77 18.51
CA ARG A 88 -4.72 -17.56 19.42
C ARG A 88 -3.54 -16.95 18.67
N VAL A 89 -2.91 -15.97 19.30
CA VAL A 89 -1.74 -15.26 18.76
C VAL A 89 -0.62 -15.30 19.79
N VAL A 90 0.56 -15.78 19.36
CA VAL A 90 1.77 -15.77 20.18
C VAL A 90 2.62 -14.57 19.77
N THR A 91 3.02 -13.78 20.75
CA THR A 91 3.92 -12.63 20.59
C THR A 91 5.15 -12.78 21.47
N VAL A 92 6.14 -11.90 21.28
CA VAL A 92 7.30 -11.83 22.21
C VAL A 92 6.91 -11.36 23.61
N ALA A 93 5.73 -10.76 23.80
CA ALA A 93 5.21 -10.25 25.08
C ALA A 93 4.21 -11.20 25.76
N GLY A 94 3.89 -12.35 25.14
CA GLY A 94 2.94 -13.32 25.68
C GLY A 94 1.93 -13.82 24.64
N GLU A 95 0.94 -14.58 25.13
CA GLU A 95 -0.12 -15.16 24.30
C GLU A 95 -1.44 -14.43 24.50
N TRP A 96 -2.22 -14.39 23.42
CA TRP A 96 -3.52 -13.74 23.35
C TRP A 96 -4.53 -14.67 22.71
N THR A 97 -5.72 -14.72 23.28
CA THR A 97 -6.88 -15.40 22.67
C THR A 97 -8.01 -14.39 22.50
N ALA A 98 -8.76 -14.51 21.40
CA ALA A 98 -9.81 -13.56 21.06
C ALA A 98 -11.09 -14.25 20.55
N ASP A 99 -12.19 -13.50 20.55
CA ASP A 99 -13.45 -13.91 19.93
C ASP A 99 -13.43 -13.66 18.40
N ALA A 100 -12.62 -12.68 17.94
CA ALA A 100 -12.37 -12.43 16.52
C ALA A 100 -10.93 -11.92 16.28
N LEU A 101 -10.37 -12.29 15.11
CA LEU A 101 -9.06 -11.83 14.63
C LEU A 101 -9.22 -10.97 13.37
N VAL A 102 -8.52 -9.83 13.33
CA VAL A 102 -8.32 -9.03 12.13
C VAL A 102 -6.83 -9.00 11.80
N ILE A 103 -6.43 -9.67 10.72
CA ILE A 103 -5.04 -9.76 10.30
C ILE A 103 -4.77 -8.65 9.27
N ALA A 104 -4.01 -7.64 9.69
CA ALA A 104 -3.69 -6.43 8.92
C ALA A 104 -2.19 -6.17 8.86
N LEU A 105 -1.39 -7.24 8.76
CA LEU A 105 0.08 -7.23 8.90
C LEU A 105 0.82 -6.65 7.68
N GLY A 106 0.10 -6.37 6.59
CA GLY A 106 0.67 -5.78 5.39
C GLY A 106 1.60 -6.72 4.63
N ALA A 107 2.64 -6.16 3.99
CA ALA A 107 3.67 -6.89 3.26
C ALA A 107 5.05 -6.44 3.73
N GLU A 108 5.99 -7.38 3.82
CA GLU A 108 7.39 -7.14 4.10
C GLU A 108 8.15 -6.86 2.81
N LEU A 109 9.11 -5.94 2.87
CA LEU A 109 10.12 -5.74 1.84
C LEU A 109 11.20 -6.81 2.02
N ALA A 110 11.64 -7.41 0.93
CA ALA A 110 12.61 -8.51 0.93
C ALA A 110 13.79 -8.22 -0.01
N PRO A 111 14.59 -7.17 0.26
CA PRO A 111 15.75 -6.84 -0.55
C PRO A 111 16.75 -7.99 -0.62
N ASP A 112 16.80 -8.82 0.42
CA ASP A 112 17.61 -10.03 0.54
C ASP A 112 17.23 -11.12 -0.47
N ALA A 113 16.03 -11.07 -1.05
CA ALA A 113 15.56 -12.05 -2.03
C ALA A 113 16.05 -11.78 -3.46
N SER A 114 16.78 -10.70 -3.71
CA SER A 114 17.37 -10.39 -5.02
C SER A 114 18.88 -10.11 -4.89
N PRO A 115 19.73 -10.89 -5.58
CA PRO A 115 21.18 -10.73 -5.51
C PRO A 115 21.62 -9.29 -5.82
N GLY A 116 22.47 -8.71 -4.98
CA GLY A 116 23.06 -7.39 -5.15
C GLY A 116 22.11 -6.20 -4.99
N TYR A 117 20.82 -6.42 -4.73
CA TYR A 117 19.84 -5.33 -4.62
C TYR A 117 20.21 -4.33 -3.52
N ALA A 118 20.52 -4.82 -2.31
CA ALA A 118 20.80 -3.97 -1.16
C ALA A 118 22.03 -3.06 -1.35
N ASP A 119 22.99 -3.48 -2.16
CA ASP A 119 24.23 -2.74 -2.43
C ASP A 119 24.09 -1.76 -3.61
N ALA A 120 23.17 -2.02 -4.53
CA ALA A 120 23.02 -1.28 -5.78
C ALA A 120 21.85 -0.30 -5.79
N ALA A 121 20.74 -0.63 -5.14
CA ALA A 121 19.48 0.08 -5.27
C ALA A 121 19.09 0.84 -4.01
N HIS A 122 18.56 2.04 -4.19
CA HIS A 122 17.82 2.74 -3.13
C HIS A 122 16.38 2.26 -3.11
N ASP A 123 15.98 1.57 -2.04
CA ASP A 123 14.62 1.10 -1.80
C ASP A 123 13.70 2.28 -1.43
N PHE A 124 12.97 2.82 -2.39
CA PHE A 124 12.06 3.93 -2.14
C PHE A 124 10.70 3.52 -1.52
N PHE A 125 10.52 2.25 -1.20
CA PHE A 125 9.42 1.76 -0.37
C PHE A 125 9.77 1.77 1.13
N ALA A 126 11.03 2.03 1.47
CA ALA A 126 11.54 2.23 2.81
C ALA A 126 11.88 3.71 3.05
N LEU A 127 11.75 4.17 4.31
CA LEU A 127 12.00 5.56 4.68
C LEU A 127 13.46 5.95 4.40
N ASP A 128 14.39 5.11 4.88
CA ASP A 128 15.82 5.38 4.77
C ASP A 128 16.30 5.30 3.31
N GLY A 129 15.77 4.35 2.53
CA GLY A 129 16.11 4.22 1.11
C GLY A 129 15.60 5.40 0.27
N ALA A 130 14.36 5.87 0.53
CA ALA A 130 13.84 7.06 -0.14
C ALA A 130 14.62 8.33 0.24
N ALA A 131 15.06 8.46 1.49
CA ALA A 131 15.88 9.57 1.95
C ALA A 131 17.28 9.53 1.31
N ALA A 132 17.92 8.37 1.29
CA ALA A 132 19.23 8.18 0.66
C ALA A 132 19.18 8.49 -0.85
N PHE A 133 18.15 8.03 -1.55
CA PHE A 133 17.96 8.39 -2.96
C PHE A 133 17.81 9.91 -3.14
N ALA A 134 17.06 10.59 -2.29
CA ALA A 134 16.87 12.04 -2.37
C ALA A 134 18.19 12.79 -2.22
N GLU A 135 19.09 12.32 -1.35
CA GLU A 135 20.42 12.91 -1.17
C GLU A 135 21.30 12.69 -2.39
N GLU A 136 21.30 11.49 -2.96
CA GLU A 136 22.03 11.20 -4.20
C GLU A 136 21.48 11.98 -5.40
N LEU A 137 20.14 12.04 -5.53
CA LEU A 137 19.48 12.83 -6.56
C LEU A 137 19.85 14.31 -6.44
N ALA A 138 19.97 14.85 -5.22
CA ALA A 138 20.37 16.25 -5.02
C ALA A 138 21.80 16.54 -5.53
N ARG A 139 22.70 15.57 -5.45
CA ARG A 139 24.08 15.65 -5.94
C ARG A 139 24.21 15.26 -7.42
N PHE A 140 23.19 14.62 -7.99
CA PHE A 140 23.21 14.13 -9.35
C PHE A 140 23.34 15.26 -10.37
N GLY A 141 24.32 15.13 -11.27
CA GLY A 141 24.68 16.13 -12.27
C GLY A 141 24.24 15.82 -13.71
N GLY A 142 23.66 14.67 -13.95
CA GLY A 142 23.30 14.11 -15.27
C GLY A 142 23.80 12.68 -15.41
N GLY A 143 23.25 11.90 -16.33
CA GLY A 143 23.53 10.49 -16.54
C GLY A 143 22.25 9.65 -16.58
N ARG A 144 22.36 8.35 -16.30
CA ARG A 144 21.29 7.36 -16.40
C ARG A 144 20.66 7.09 -15.05
N ILE A 145 19.35 7.31 -14.95
CA ILE A 145 18.56 6.94 -13.77
C ILE A 145 17.67 5.77 -14.14
N ALA A 146 17.82 4.67 -13.43
CA ALA A 146 16.94 3.52 -13.58
C ALA A 146 15.92 3.48 -12.44
N VAL A 147 14.68 3.10 -12.76
CA VAL A 147 13.64 2.71 -11.81
C VAL A 147 13.33 1.24 -12.08
N THR A 148 13.43 0.38 -11.07
CA THR A 148 13.24 -1.06 -11.27
C THR A 148 12.10 -1.62 -10.42
N VAL A 149 11.32 -2.53 -11.02
CA VAL A 149 10.44 -3.46 -10.32
C VAL A 149 11.13 -4.81 -10.31
N THR A 150 11.63 -5.23 -9.14
CA THR A 150 12.46 -6.44 -9.05
C THR A 150 11.66 -7.73 -9.17
N ALA A 151 10.48 -7.79 -8.56
CA ALA A 151 9.63 -8.98 -8.59
C ALA A 151 8.13 -8.65 -8.38
N LEU A 152 7.28 -9.60 -8.74
CA LEU A 152 5.83 -9.53 -8.53
C LEU A 152 5.38 -10.56 -7.45
N PRO A 153 4.33 -10.27 -6.68
CA PRO A 153 3.60 -9.00 -6.61
C PRO A 153 4.32 -7.96 -5.75
N PHE A 154 4.01 -6.69 -5.95
CA PHE A 154 4.44 -5.59 -5.08
C PHE A 154 3.26 -4.68 -4.71
N LYS A 155 3.39 -3.91 -3.63
CA LYS A 155 2.36 -2.95 -3.20
C LYS A 155 2.47 -1.64 -3.97
N CYS A 156 1.34 -0.90 -4.09
CA CYS A 156 1.25 0.37 -4.80
C CYS A 156 1.71 0.30 -6.27
N PRO A 157 0.95 -0.38 -7.17
CA PRO A 157 1.38 -0.65 -8.54
C PRO A 157 1.72 0.59 -9.39
N ALA A 158 1.23 1.78 -9.02
CA ALA A 158 1.55 3.03 -9.71
C ALA A 158 2.91 3.63 -9.28
N ALA A 159 3.45 3.22 -8.12
CA ALA A 159 4.59 3.88 -7.49
C ALA A 159 5.88 3.94 -8.34
N PRO A 160 6.29 2.90 -9.09
CA PRO A 160 7.49 2.97 -9.93
C PRO A 160 7.36 4.03 -11.02
N TYR A 161 6.20 4.10 -11.65
CA TYR A 161 5.91 5.05 -12.72
C TYR A 161 5.78 6.48 -12.18
N GLU A 162 5.14 6.63 -11.03
CA GLU A 162 5.05 7.91 -10.29
C GLU A 162 6.43 8.40 -9.85
N ALA A 163 7.32 7.50 -9.39
CA ALA A 163 8.71 7.81 -9.06
C ALA A 163 9.45 8.39 -10.27
N ALA A 164 9.39 7.72 -11.43
CA ALA A 164 10.02 8.18 -12.65
C ALA A 164 9.52 9.57 -13.09
N LEU A 165 8.20 9.82 -13.03
CA LEU A 165 7.59 11.11 -13.35
C LEU A 165 8.02 12.23 -12.39
N LEU A 166 8.14 11.92 -11.10
CA LEU A 166 8.61 12.88 -10.10
C LEU A 166 10.11 13.18 -10.24
N ILE A 167 10.92 12.18 -10.56
CA ILE A 167 12.35 12.34 -10.88
C ILE A 167 12.52 13.24 -12.12
N ASP A 168 11.76 12.97 -13.20
CA ASP A 168 11.74 13.83 -14.39
C ASP A 168 11.43 15.29 -14.02
N ALA A 169 10.38 15.51 -13.25
CA ALA A 169 10.00 16.86 -12.83
C ALA A 169 11.07 17.55 -11.97
N ASN A 170 11.78 16.79 -11.11
CA ASN A 170 12.91 17.31 -10.32
C ASN A 170 14.06 17.74 -11.24
N LEU A 171 14.45 16.88 -12.21
CA LEU A 171 15.53 17.18 -13.15
C LEU A 171 15.20 18.36 -14.07
N ARG A 172 13.94 18.48 -14.54
CA ARG A 172 13.47 19.65 -15.32
C ARG A 172 13.62 20.94 -14.54
N ARG A 173 13.17 20.95 -13.29
CA ARG A 173 13.26 22.11 -12.40
C ARG A 173 14.72 22.56 -12.17
N ARG A 174 15.65 21.59 -12.17
CA ARG A 174 17.11 21.84 -11.99
C ARG A 174 17.85 22.09 -13.31
N GLY A 175 17.20 22.05 -14.46
CA GLY A 175 17.82 22.21 -15.76
C GLY A 175 18.74 21.05 -16.17
N LEU A 176 18.53 19.86 -15.61
CA LEU A 176 19.38 18.68 -15.83
C LEU A 176 18.75 17.66 -16.80
N ARG A 177 17.45 17.81 -17.15
CA ARG A 177 16.74 16.80 -17.91
C ARG A 177 17.36 16.46 -19.26
N ALA A 178 17.89 17.47 -19.96
CA ALA A 178 18.48 17.28 -21.31
C ALA A 178 19.78 16.45 -21.32
N ARG A 179 20.42 16.26 -20.18
CA ARG A 179 21.63 15.43 -20.01
C ARG A 179 21.40 14.23 -19.09
N SER A 180 20.16 13.81 -18.96
CA SER A 180 19.76 12.68 -18.14
C SER A 180 18.83 11.77 -18.92
N GLU A 181 19.02 10.47 -18.76
CA GLU A 181 18.12 9.43 -19.23
C GLU A 181 17.36 8.86 -18.02
N ILE A 182 16.11 8.52 -18.21
CA ILE A 182 15.28 7.89 -17.18
C ILE A 182 14.60 6.68 -17.82
N ASP A 183 14.82 5.50 -17.24
CA ASP A 183 14.30 4.25 -17.74
C ASP A 183 13.60 3.47 -16.60
N VAL A 184 12.44 2.88 -16.91
CA VAL A 184 11.69 2.01 -16.01
C VAL A 184 11.77 0.58 -16.54
N TYR A 185 12.34 -0.33 -15.77
CA TYR A 185 12.42 -1.76 -16.08
C TYR A 185 11.44 -2.54 -15.18
N SER A 186 10.58 -3.32 -15.79
CA SER A 186 9.54 -4.07 -15.07
C SER A 186 9.33 -5.46 -15.66
N PRO A 187 9.10 -6.50 -14.85
CA PRO A 187 8.63 -7.80 -15.32
C PRO A 187 7.18 -7.78 -15.78
N GLU A 188 6.43 -6.68 -15.56
CA GLU A 188 5.09 -6.51 -16.09
C GLU A 188 5.12 -6.28 -17.61
N LEU A 189 4.17 -6.89 -18.35
CA LEU A 189 3.99 -6.65 -19.80
C LEU A 189 3.47 -5.23 -20.11
N GLN A 190 2.85 -4.59 -19.13
CA GLN A 190 2.35 -3.22 -19.17
C GLN A 190 2.23 -2.67 -17.76
N PRO A 191 2.26 -1.36 -17.55
CA PRO A 191 2.03 -0.77 -16.24
C PRO A 191 0.67 -1.16 -15.66
N MET A 192 0.66 -1.57 -14.38
CA MET A 192 -0.57 -1.85 -13.63
C MET A 192 -1.55 -2.82 -14.35
N PRO A 193 -1.15 -4.05 -14.71
CA PRO A 193 -1.93 -4.93 -15.57
C PRO A 193 -3.27 -5.35 -14.99
N VAL A 194 -3.45 -5.25 -13.67
CA VAL A 194 -4.74 -5.52 -13.01
C VAL A 194 -5.77 -4.41 -13.27
N ALA A 195 -5.31 -3.18 -13.50
CA ALA A 195 -6.19 -2.04 -13.83
C ALA A 195 -6.64 -2.03 -15.30
N GLY A 196 -6.25 -3.02 -16.08
CA GLY A 196 -6.66 -3.22 -17.47
C GLY A 196 -5.79 -2.51 -18.52
N PRO A 197 -5.94 -2.89 -19.81
CA PRO A 197 -5.07 -2.40 -20.87
C PRO A 197 -5.16 -0.88 -21.13
N ALA A 198 -6.32 -0.29 -20.92
CA ALA A 198 -6.49 1.16 -21.10
C ALA A 198 -5.64 1.97 -20.11
N MET A 199 -5.58 1.51 -18.85
CA MET A 199 -4.74 2.14 -17.82
C MET A 199 -3.25 1.97 -18.15
N GLY A 200 -2.83 0.78 -18.58
CA GLY A 200 -1.46 0.52 -19.00
C GLY A 200 -1.02 1.48 -20.13
N ARG A 201 -1.81 1.59 -21.20
CA ARG A 201 -1.53 2.52 -22.30
C ARG A 201 -1.49 3.98 -21.86
N ALA A 202 -2.42 4.40 -21.01
CA ALA A 202 -2.42 5.76 -20.49
C ALA A 202 -1.17 6.08 -19.67
N MET A 203 -0.68 5.12 -18.87
CA MET A 203 0.56 5.28 -18.12
C MET A 203 1.78 5.34 -19.03
N VAL A 204 1.87 4.44 -20.02
CA VAL A 204 2.95 4.48 -21.03
C VAL A 204 2.98 5.83 -21.74
N GLY A 205 1.82 6.35 -22.19
CA GLY A 205 1.73 7.66 -22.81
C GLY A 205 2.26 8.79 -21.91
N LEU A 206 1.95 8.77 -20.60
CA LEU A 206 2.49 9.75 -19.66
C LEU A 206 4.02 9.68 -19.52
N LEU A 207 4.61 8.49 -19.60
CA LEU A 207 6.07 8.31 -19.59
C LEU A 207 6.71 8.80 -20.90
N GLU A 208 6.15 8.39 -22.05
CA GLU A 208 6.62 8.75 -23.39
C GLU A 208 6.59 10.27 -23.61
N GLU A 209 5.50 10.97 -23.22
CA GLU A 209 5.40 12.44 -23.26
C GLU A 209 6.53 13.15 -22.49
N ARG A 210 7.14 12.47 -21.56
CA ARG A 210 8.29 12.97 -20.75
C ARG A 210 9.63 12.48 -21.25
N GLY A 211 9.67 11.64 -22.29
CA GLY A 211 10.88 10.98 -22.78
C GLY A 211 11.45 10.01 -21.75
N ILE A 212 10.61 9.33 -20.98
CA ILE A 212 10.99 8.27 -20.03
C ILE A 212 10.81 6.94 -20.73
N GLY A 213 11.86 6.12 -20.77
CA GLY A 213 11.82 4.78 -21.34
C GLY A 213 11.02 3.82 -20.45
N PHE A 214 10.15 3.01 -21.05
CA PHE A 214 9.51 1.89 -20.36
C PHE A 214 9.90 0.59 -21.02
N HIS A 215 10.51 -0.30 -20.25
CA HIS A 215 11.03 -1.60 -20.71
C HIS A 215 10.22 -2.71 -20.03
N PRO A 216 9.13 -3.20 -20.68
CA PRO A 216 8.32 -4.31 -20.18
C PRO A 216 9.04 -5.64 -20.30
N ASP A 217 8.49 -6.66 -19.64
CA ASP A 217 8.96 -8.06 -19.70
C ASP A 217 10.44 -8.21 -19.35
N ARG A 218 10.94 -7.37 -18.46
CA ARG A 218 12.31 -7.41 -17.95
C ARG A 218 12.36 -8.06 -16.58
N ALA A 219 12.43 -9.39 -16.57
CA ALA A 219 12.69 -10.15 -15.36
C ALA A 219 14.13 -9.90 -14.89
N ILE A 220 14.28 -9.43 -13.65
CA ILE A 220 15.59 -9.09 -13.07
C ILE A 220 16.15 -10.32 -12.36
N ALA A 221 17.35 -10.74 -12.74
CA ALA A 221 18.10 -11.80 -12.08
C ALA A 221 18.93 -11.29 -10.89
N GLY A 222 19.40 -10.03 -10.97
CA GLY A 222 20.19 -9.40 -9.91
C GLY A 222 20.74 -8.06 -10.30
N TYR A 223 21.65 -7.56 -9.47
CA TYR A 223 22.28 -6.25 -9.61
C TYR A 223 23.78 -6.37 -9.34
N GLU A 224 24.60 -5.66 -10.11
CA GLU A 224 26.03 -5.56 -9.91
C GLU A 224 26.40 -4.13 -9.51
N ALA A 225 26.58 -3.89 -8.21
CA ALA A 225 26.83 -2.56 -7.66
C ALA A 225 28.16 -1.96 -8.17
N THR A 226 29.21 -2.78 -8.33
CA THR A 226 30.54 -2.32 -8.76
C THR A 226 30.54 -1.80 -10.19
N SER A 227 29.91 -2.52 -11.13
CA SER A 227 29.78 -2.09 -12.53
C SER A 227 28.58 -1.19 -12.76
N ARG A 228 27.70 -1.03 -11.75
CA ARG A 228 26.42 -0.29 -11.83
C ARG A 228 25.53 -0.82 -12.96
N GLU A 229 25.27 -2.12 -12.92
CA GLU A 229 24.45 -2.80 -13.92
C GLU A 229 23.29 -3.56 -13.29
N ILE A 230 22.14 -3.52 -13.97
CA ILE A 230 21.01 -4.43 -13.77
C ILE A 230 21.26 -5.64 -14.65
N VAL A 231 21.15 -6.84 -14.10
CA VAL A 231 21.28 -8.11 -14.82
C VAL A 231 19.88 -8.70 -14.99
N PHE A 232 19.49 -8.94 -16.23
CA PHE A 232 18.20 -9.55 -16.54
C PHE A 232 18.29 -11.07 -16.67
N ALA A 233 17.16 -11.77 -16.59
CA ALA A 233 17.09 -13.23 -16.67
C ALA A 233 17.47 -13.81 -18.05
N ASP A 234 17.50 -12.96 -19.08
CA ASP A 234 17.94 -13.28 -20.46
C ASP A 234 19.42 -12.94 -20.69
N ASP A 235 20.20 -12.76 -19.62
CA ASP A 235 21.60 -12.32 -19.62
C ASP A 235 21.83 -10.91 -20.17
N GLY A 236 20.78 -10.17 -20.54
CA GLY A 236 20.83 -8.77 -20.91
C GLY A 236 21.26 -7.91 -19.72
N ARG A 237 21.85 -6.76 -20.02
CA ARG A 237 22.33 -5.81 -19.00
C ARG A 237 21.91 -4.38 -19.31
N ALA A 238 21.65 -3.60 -18.27
CA ALA A 238 21.42 -2.16 -18.37
C ALA A 238 22.21 -1.43 -17.29
N GLY A 239 22.99 -0.43 -17.72
CA GLY A 239 23.79 0.37 -16.80
C GLY A 239 22.99 1.52 -16.22
N PHE A 240 23.35 1.96 -15.02
CA PHE A 240 22.78 3.12 -14.33
C PHE A 240 23.85 3.93 -13.61
N ASP A 241 23.56 5.20 -13.36
CA ASP A 241 24.36 6.06 -12.49
C ASP A 241 23.66 6.26 -11.14
N LEU A 242 22.30 6.16 -11.12
CA LEU A 242 21.47 6.19 -9.92
C LEU A 242 20.29 5.23 -10.10
N LEU A 243 19.98 4.42 -9.09
CA LEU A 243 18.96 3.38 -9.16
C LEU A 243 17.94 3.50 -8.03
N ALA A 244 16.69 3.74 -8.40
CA ALA A 244 15.52 3.65 -7.51
C ALA A 244 14.86 2.28 -7.68
N GLY A 245 14.85 1.45 -6.63
CA GLY A 245 14.37 0.09 -6.71
C GLY A 245 13.06 -0.16 -5.96
N VAL A 246 12.20 -1.00 -6.54
CA VAL A 246 11.12 -1.70 -5.83
C VAL A 246 11.65 -3.09 -5.47
N PRO A 247 11.89 -3.40 -4.19
CA PRO A 247 12.40 -4.72 -3.79
C PRO A 247 11.33 -5.79 -3.98
N PRO A 248 11.69 -7.08 -3.98
CA PRO A 248 10.73 -8.14 -3.81
C PRO A 248 9.88 -7.93 -2.55
N HIS A 249 8.62 -8.33 -2.61
CA HIS A 249 7.70 -8.28 -1.48
C HIS A 249 7.28 -9.70 -1.09
N ARG A 250 7.15 -9.93 0.20
CA ARG A 250 6.63 -11.19 0.75
C ARG A 250 5.62 -10.92 1.86
N SER A 251 4.77 -11.88 2.14
CA SER A 251 3.90 -11.76 3.30
C SER A 251 4.73 -11.84 4.60
N PRO A 252 4.26 -11.23 5.69
CA PRO A 252 4.95 -11.32 6.98
C PRO A 252 5.12 -12.77 7.46
N ARG A 253 6.23 -13.02 8.15
CA ARG A 253 6.58 -14.37 8.61
C ARG A 253 5.45 -15.10 9.34
N PRO A 254 4.72 -14.48 10.29
CA PRO A 254 3.61 -15.16 10.97
C PRO A 254 2.46 -15.57 10.05
N VAL A 255 2.31 -14.89 8.90
CA VAL A 255 1.31 -15.22 7.88
C VAL A 255 1.79 -16.41 7.04
N ARG A 256 2.99 -16.32 6.45
CA ARG A 256 3.48 -17.35 5.52
C ARG A 256 3.81 -18.69 6.20
N GLU A 257 4.03 -18.68 7.52
CA GLU A 257 4.25 -19.89 8.33
C GLU A 257 2.95 -20.44 8.97
N SER A 258 1.80 -19.75 8.78
CA SER A 258 0.51 -20.20 9.28
C SER A 258 -0.24 -21.05 8.26
N VAL A 259 -1.25 -21.79 8.71
CA VAL A 259 -2.17 -22.55 7.86
C VAL A 259 -3.08 -21.66 7.00
N LEU A 260 -3.05 -20.33 7.22
CA LEU A 260 -3.80 -19.35 6.41
C LEU A 260 -3.12 -19.03 5.08
N ALA A 261 -1.82 -19.34 4.95
CA ALA A 261 -1.06 -19.01 3.75
C ALA A 261 -1.46 -19.89 2.56
N ASN A 262 -1.81 -19.26 1.45
CA ASN A 262 -1.96 -19.94 0.17
C ASN A 262 -0.57 -20.27 -0.42
N PRO A 263 -0.48 -20.99 -1.56
CA PRO A 263 0.81 -21.32 -2.19
C PRO A 263 1.70 -20.11 -2.51
N GLY A 264 1.11 -18.93 -2.69
CA GLY A 264 1.86 -17.68 -2.87
C GLY A 264 2.27 -17.00 -1.55
N GLY A 265 1.97 -17.60 -0.40
CA GLY A 265 2.31 -17.09 0.93
C GLY A 265 1.34 -16.04 1.50
N TRP A 266 0.27 -15.68 0.79
CA TRP A 266 -0.72 -14.67 1.19
C TRP A 266 -1.99 -15.32 1.75
N ILE A 267 -2.83 -14.56 2.48
CA ILE A 267 -4.10 -15.06 3.02
C ILE A 267 -5.19 -14.91 1.98
N SER A 268 -5.68 -16.03 1.44
CA SER A 268 -6.89 -16.04 0.59
C SER A 268 -8.11 -15.70 1.44
N VAL A 269 -8.95 -14.79 0.95
CA VAL A 269 -10.16 -14.35 1.64
C VAL A 269 -11.37 -14.38 0.72
N ASP A 270 -12.56 -14.48 1.30
CA ASP A 270 -13.79 -14.20 0.57
C ASP A 270 -13.75 -12.73 0.07
N PRO A 271 -13.97 -12.49 -1.23
CA PRO A 271 -13.77 -11.17 -1.81
C PRO A 271 -14.74 -10.09 -1.28
N ARG A 272 -15.87 -10.49 -0.69
CA ARG A 272 -16.89 -9.56 -0.21
C ARG A 272 -16.89 -9.38 1.30
N THR A 273 -16.60 -10.44 2.06
CA THR A 273 -16.61 -10.42 3.53
C THR A 273 -15.23 -10.30 4.15
N LEU A 274 -14.16 -10.61 3.38
CA LEU A 274 -12.77 -10.66 3.82
C LEU A 274 -12.48 -11.75 4.87
N GLU A 275 -13.38 -12.72 5.06
CA GLU A 275 -13.18 -13.85 5.95
C GLU A 275 -12.15 -14.83 5.38
N ALA A 276 -11.24 -15.32 6.22
CA ALA A 276 -10.05 -16.08 5.83
C ALA A 276 -10.25 -17.60 6.02
N GLY A 277 -11.42 -18.13 5.69
CA GLY A 277 -11.72 -19.57 5.76
C GLY A 277 -11.91 -20.15 7.17
N HIS A 278 -11.81 -19.34 8.21
CA HIS A 278 -12.07 -19.70 9.60
C HIS A 278 -13.04 -18.70 10.21
N GLU A 279 -13.98 -19.19 11.01
CA GLU A 279 -15.01 -18.35 11.63
C GLU A 279 -14.40 -17.23 12.50
N ASN A 280 -14.83 -16.00 12.27
CA ASN A 280 -14.34 -14.80 12.95
C ASN A 280 -12.83 -14.51 12.75
N VAL A 281 -12.23 -15.00 11.67
CA VAL A 281 -10.87 -14.67 11.24
C VAL A 281 -10.93 -13.95 9.91
N PHE A 282 -10.43 -12.71 9.89
CA PHE A 282 -10.47 -11.82 8.72
C PHE A 282 -9.07 -11.36 8.36
N ALA A 283 -8.82 -11.15 7.06
CA ALA A 283 -7.57 -10.53 6.62
C ALA A 283 -7.84 -9.35 5.69
N VAL A 284 -7.10 -8.24 5.90
CA VAL A 284 -7.27 -7.00 5.16
C VAL A 284 -5.93 -6.40 4.73
N GLY A 285 -5.95 -5.64 3.63
CA GLY A 285 -4.77 -4.97 3.09
C GLY A 285 -3.79 -5.93 2.44
N ASP A 286 -2.50 -5.56 2.45
CA ASP A 286 -1.49 -6.21 1.60
C ASP A 286 -1.20 -7.67 1.97
N CYS A 287 -1.50 -8.12 3.20
CA CYS A 287 -1.36 -9.54 3.57
C CYS A 287 -2.48 -10.41 2.99
N SER A 288 -3.60 -9.84 2.55
CA SER A 288 -4.71 -10.56 1.93
C SER A 288 -4.54 -10.77 0.43
N ALA A 289 -5.16 -11.81 -0.09
CA ALA A 289 -5.25 -12.15 -1.51
C ALA A 289 -6.73 -12.24 -1.90
N VAL A 290 -7.25 -11.16 -2.48
CA VAL A 290 -8.62 -11.08 -3.00
C VAL A 290 -8.61 -11.46 -4.48
N LEU A 291 -9.19 -12.59 -4.84
CA LEU A 291 -9.24 -13.06 -6.22
C LEU A 291 -10.33 -12.30 -7.00
N LEU A 292 -9.98 -11.78 -8.17
CA LEU A 292 -10.88 -11.10 -9.09
C LEU A 292 -11.46 -12.07 -10.13
N ALA A 293 -12.53 -11.66 -10.81
CA ALA A 293 -13.21 -12.48 -11.81
C ALA A 293 -12.31 -12.88 -12.99
N ASN A 294 -11.33 -12.05 -13.34
CA ASN A 294 -10.36 -12.32 -14.41
C ASN A 294 -9.17 -13.20 -13.98
N GLY A 295 -9.23 -13.82 -12.80
CA GLY A 295 -8.17 -14.69 -12.26
C GLY A 295 -6.95 -13.96 -11.69
N LYS A 296 -6.91 -12.62 -11.71
CA LYS A 296 -5.86 -11.83 -11.08
C LYS A 296 -6.23 -11.49 -9.63
N PHE A 297 -5.25 -11.06 -8.85
CA PHE A 297 -5.49 -10.60 -7.49
C PHE A 297 -5.66 -9.07 -7.44
N LEU A 298 -6.54 -8.60 -6.53
CA LEU A 298 -6.70 -7.19 -6.25
C LEU A 298 -5.34 -6.56 -5.90
N PRO A 299 -5.02 -5.38 -6.44
CA PRO A 299 -3.74 -4.73 -6.13
C PRO A 299 -3.58 -4.44 -4.65
N LYS A 300 -2.36 -4.57 -4.15
CA LYS A 300 -2.01 -4.21 -2.77
C LYS A 300 -1.91 -2.69 -2.65
N ALA A 301 -2.93 -2.06 -2.04
CA ALA A 301 -2.99 -0.61 -1.89
C ALA A 301 -3.76 -0.19 -0.62
N GLY A 302 -3.30 0.91 0.00
CA GLY A 302 -3.86 1.41 1.25
C GLY A 302 -5.35 1.78 1.18
N VAL A 303 -5.84 2.21 0.02
CA VAL A 303 -7.28 2.52 -0.19
C VAL A 303 -8.16 1.28 -0.05
N PHE A 304 -7.69 0.13 -0.54
CA PHE A 304 -8.40 -1.14 -0.35
C PHE A 304 -8.32 -1.59 1.09
N ALA A 305 -7.14 -1.51 1.73
CA ALA A 305 -6.99 -1.84 3.14
C ALA A 305 -7.94 -1.04 4.03
N HIS A 306 -8.15 0.25 3.72
CA HIS A 306 -9.10 1.12 4.40
C HIS A 306 -10.55 0.63 4.23
N ALA A 307 -11.01 0.43 3.00
CA ALA A 307 -12.38 0.01 2.70
C ALA A 307 -12.68 -1.38 3.27
N GLN A 308 -11.75 -2.34 3.11
CA GLN A 308 -11.83 -3.68 3.68
C GLN A 308 -11.96 -3.65 5.21
N ALA A 309 -11.16 -2.81 5.87
CA ALA A 309 -11.19 -2.67 7.33
C ALA A 309 -12.55 -2.19 7.86
N LEU A 310 -13.20 -1.27 7.15
CA LEU A 310 -14.56 -0.82 7.50
C LEU A 310 -15.57 -1.96 7.39
N VAL A 311 -15.52 -2.76 6.33
CA VAL A 311 -16.41 -3.90 6.12
C VAL A 311 -16.23 -4.94 7.22
N VAL A 312 -15.00 -5.32 7.53
CA VAL A 312 -14.68 -6.31 8.56
C VAL A 312 -15.16 -5.84 9.95
N ALA A 313 -14.94 -4.56 10.27
CA ALA A 313 -15.38 -4.02 11.55
C ALA A 313 -16.90 -4.02 11.72
N GLU A 314 -17.67 -3.69 10.66
CA GLU A 314 -19.13 -3.76 10.68
C GLU A 314 -19.63 -5.21 10.80
N GLU A 315 -18.98 -6.16 10.10
CA GLU A 315 -19.33 -7.58 10.17
C GLU A 315 -19.10 -8.16 11.56
N ILE A 316 -17.92 -7.90 12.17
CA ILE A 316 -17.63 -8.34 13.55
C ILE A 316 -18.62 -7.75 14.54
N ALA A 317 -18.92 -6.45 14.44
CA ALA A 317 -19.88 -5.80 15.32
C ALA A 317 -21.29 -6.37 15.16
N ALA A 318 -21.72 -6.70 13.94
CA ALA A 318 -23.00 -7.35 13.69
C ALA A 318 -23.07 -8.76 14.29
N ARG A 319 -22.00 -9.56 14.14
CA ARG A 319 -21.89 -10.92 14.74
C ARG A 319 -21.93 -10.84 16.27
N PHE A 320 -21.22 -9.91 16.87
CA PHE A 320 -21.19 -9.74 18.33
C PHE A 320 -22.55 -9.31 18.90
N ALA A 321 -23.32 -8.55 18.14
CA ALA A 321 -24.70 -8.18 18.49
C ALA A 321 -25.75 -9.25 18.14
N GLY A 322 -25.34 -10.46 17.72
CA GLY A 322 -26.26 -11.55 17.32
C GLY A 322 -27.03 -11.29 16.03
N ARG A 323 -26.60 -10.32 15.20
CA ARG A 323 -27.27 -9.92 13.94
C ARG A 323 -26.51 -10.35 12.70
N GLY A 324 -25.29 -10.88 12.85
CA GLY A 324 -24.42 -11.36 11.77
C GLY A 324 -24.35 -12.87 11.72
N GLY A 325 -23.95 -13.44 10.57
CA GLY A 325 -23.71 -14.86 10.41
C GLY A 325 -23.28 -15.17 8.98
N ALA A 326 -22.59 -16.28 8.76
CA ALA A 326 -21.93 -16.69 7.51
C ALA A 326 -22.80 -16.65 6.23
N ALA A 327 -24.10 -16.48 6.33
CA ALA A 327 -25.05 -16.31 5.23
C ALA A 327 -25.94 -15.07 5.39
N GLY A 328 -25.59 -14.14 6.30
CA GLY A 328 -26.45 -13.02 6.69
C GLY A 328 -26.77 -12.08 5.52
N ARG A 329 -28.03 -12.05 5.12
CA ARG A 329 -28.57 -11.02 4.25
C ARG A 329 -28.53 -9.71 5.04
N GLY A 330 -27.61 -8.78 4.66
CA GLY A 330 -27.56 -7.42 5.20
C GLY A 330 -26.23 -6.99 5.84
N GLY A 331 -25.18 -7.83 5.88
CA GLY A 331 -23.84 -7.43 6.32
C GLY A 331 -23.15 -6.46 5.34
N ALA A 332 -22.23 -5.65 5.86
CA ALA A 332 -21.36 -4.81 5.02
C ALA A 332 -20.56 -5.69 4.05
N ARG A 333 -20.41 -5.24 2.81
CA ARG A 333 -19.68 -5.97 1.79
C ARG A 333 -18.66 -5.06 1.11
N PHE A 334 -17.47 -5.57 0.91
CA PHE A 334 -16.46 -4.88 0.14
C PHE A 334 -16.93 -4.78 -1.33
N ASP A 335 -16.95 -3.57 -1.87
CA ASP A 335 -17.50 -3.25 -3.18
C ASP A 335 -16.48 -3.35 -4.31
N GLY A 336 -15.17 -3.38 -4.00
CA GLY A 336 -14.10 -3.39 -4.98
C GLY A 336 -13.78 -2.02 -5.56
N LEU A 337 -14.39 -0.94 -5.08
CA LEU A 337 -14.06 0.41 -5.51
C LEU A 337 -12.67 0.81 -5.01
N GLY A 338 -11.87 1.34 -5.93
CA GLY A 338 -10.53 1.81 -5.64
C GLY A 338 -10.20 3.12 -6.34
N TYR A 339 -9.26 3.86 -5.76
CA TYR A 339 -8.74 5.08 -6.36
C TYR A 339 -7.26 5.27 -6.04
N CYS A 340 -6.58 6.04 -6.88
CA CYS A 340 -5.18 6.39 -6.68
C CYS A 340 -4.88 7.75 -7.29
N TRP A 341 -4.01 8.53 -6.65
CA TRP A 341 -3.39 9.69 -7.25
C TRP A 341 -2.06 9.27 -7.88
N VAL A 342 -1.81 9.72 -9.09
CA VAL A 342 -0.53 9.57 -9.77
C VAL A 342 0.11 10.95 -9.89
N GLU A 343 1.13 11.22 -9.08
CA GLU A 343 1.86 12.50 -9.12
C GLU A 343 2.70 12.62 -10.38
N LEU A 344 2.62 13.79 -11.00
CA LEU A 344 3.33 14.09 -12.24
C LEU A 344 4.42 15.15 -12.04
N GLY A 345 4.59 15.64 -10.79
CA GLY A 345 5.43 16.78 -10.49
C GLY A 345 4.82 18.12 -10.90
N GLY A 346 5.49 19.23 -10.53
CA GLY A 346 5.01 20.58 -10.83
C GLY A 346 3.65 20.93 -10.20
N GLY A 347 3.28 20.28 -9.09
CA GLY A 347 1.98 20.48 -8.41
C GLY A 347 0.79 19.94 -9.21
N ARG A 348 0.98 18.91 -10.02
CA ARG A 348 -0.06 18.25 -10.81
C ARG A 348 -0.07 16.75 -10.56
N ALA A 349 -1.25 16.17 -10.49
CA ALA A 349 -1.46 14.72 -10.43
C ALA A 349 -2.58 14.31 -11.39
N ALA A 350 -2.58 13.06 -11.83
CA ALA A 350 -3.73 12.39 -12.40
C ALA A 350 -4.47 11.63 -11.29
N PHE A 351 -5.74 11.24 -11.55
CA PHE A 351 -6.55 10.52 -10.59
C PHE A 351 -7.20 9.31 -11.24
N ALA A 352 -6.82 8.12 -10.80
CA ALA A 352 -7.42 6.86 -11.21
C ALA A 352 -8.54 6.50 -10.24
N ILE A 353 -9.68 6.07 -10.76
CA ILE A 353 -10.80 5.55 -9.96
C ILE A 353 -11.56 4.50 -10.75
N GLY A 354 -12.04 3.46 -10.10
CA GLY A 354 -12.86 2.48 -10.75
C GLY A 354 -13.26 1.31 -9.88
N ASP A 355 -14.01 0.41 -10.51
CA ASP A 355 -14.53 -0.82 -9.95
C ASP A 355 -13.63 -2.00 -10.36
N PHE A 356 -12.93 -2.59 -9.38
CA PHE A 356 -12.08 -3.77 -9.59
C PHE A 356 -12.89 -5.07 -9.63
N PHE A 357 -14.17 -5.03 -9.22
CA PHE A 357 -15.05 -6.18 -9.32
C PHE A 357 -15.93 -6.16 -10.58
N ALA A 358 -15.77 -5.17 -11.46
CA ALA A 358 -16.41 -5.16 -12.78
C ALA A 358 -16.01 -6.41 -13.59
N GLN A 359 -16.92 -6.89 -14.40
CA GLN A 359 -16.75 -8.09 -15.23
C GLN A 359 -16.87 -7.74 -16.72
N PRO A 360 -16.08 -8.42 -17.59
CA PRO A 360 -15.09 -9.50 -17.27
C PRO A 360 -13.79 -8.98 -16.67
N ASP A 361 -13.48 -7.70 -16.83
CA ASP A 361 -12.25 -7.05 -16.35
C ASP A 361 -12.56 -5.80 -15.53
N PRO A 362 -11.66 -5.39 -14.63
CA PRO A 362 -11.74 -4.12 -13.89
C PRO A 362 -11.99 -2.92 -14.80
N SER A 363 -12.90 -2.05 -14.38
CA SER A 363 -13.25 -0.82 -15.09
C SER A 363 -12.66 0.40 -14.39
N ILE A 364 -11.48 0.84 -14.84
CA ILE A 364 -10.73 1.93 -14.20
C ILE A 364 -10.62 3.10 -15.17
N ALA A 365 -11.03 4.29 -14.74
CA ALA A 365 -10.88 5.54 -15.45
C ALA A 365 -9.72 6.36 -14.92
N LEU A 366 -8.84 6.84 -15.79
CA LEU A 366 -7.82 7.83 -15.48
C LEU A 366 -8.33 9.22 -15.84
N ARG A 367 -8.51 10.07 -14.83
CA ARG A 367 -8.83 11.48 -15.03
C ARG A 367 -7.54 12.26 -15.22
N GLY A 368 -7.51 13.09 -16.27
CA GLY A 368 -6.33 13.79 -16.73
C GLY A 368 -5.67 14.70 -15.70
N PRO A 369 -4.42 15.11 -15.96
CA PRO A 369 -3.60 15.84 -15.00
C PRO A 369 -4.19 17.18 -14.57
N GLY A 370 -4.26 17.41 -13.25
CA GLY A 370 -4.77 18.67 -12.69
C GLY A 370 -4.13 19.02 -11.34
N ARG A 371 -4.14 20.33 -11.01
CA ARG A 371 -3.69 20.82 -9.70
C ARG A 371 -4.64 20.40 -8.57
N GLY A 372 -5.93 20.25 -8.87
CA GLY A 372 -6.93 19.81 -7.91
C GLY A 372 -6.64 18.39 -7.37
N TRP A 373 -6.17 17.50 -8.24
CA TRP A 373 -5.79 16.14 -7.83
C TRP A 373 -4.56 16.13 -6.93
N HIS A 374 -3.55 16.93 -7.24
CA HIS A 374 -2.39 17.12 -6.37
C HIS A 374 -2.81 17.66 -5.00
N LEU A 375 -3.66 18.68 -4.96
CA LEU A 375 -4.20 19.21 -3.70
C LEU A 375 -4.96 18.12 -2.92
N GLY A 376 -5.75 17.29 -3.61
CA GLY A 376 -6.42 16.14 -2.99
C GLY A 376 -5.45 15.20 -2.29
N LYS A 377 -4.34 14.83 -2.94
CA LYS A 377 -3.29 13.99 -2.32
C LYS A 377 -2.62 14.69 -1.13
N VAL A 378 -2.36 16.00 -1.21
CA VAL A 378 -1.81 16.80 -0.10
C VAL A 378 -2.78 16.84 1.09
N LEU A 379 -4.09 17.02 0.83
CA LEU A 379 -5.10 16.97 1.89
C LEU A 379 -5.20 15.56 2.51
N PHE A 380 -5.07 14.51 1.70
CA PHE A 380 -5.05 13.14 2.19
C PHE A 380 -3.82 12.87 3.08
N GLU A 381 -2.64 13.35 2.73
CA GLU A 381 -1.45 13.32 3.60
C GLU A 381 -1.72 14.01 4.94
N ARG A 382 -2.27 15.23 4.92
CA ARG A 382 -2.60 16.00 6.13
C ARG A 382 -3.68 15.31 6.98
N TYR A 383 -4.64 14.68 6.35
CA TYR A 383 -5.64 13.87 7.05
C TYR A 383 -4.99 12.72 7.83
N TRP A 384 -3.98 12.07 7.27
CA TRP A 384 -3.30 10.95 7.94
C TRP A 384 -2.27 11.40 8.97
N LEU A 385 -1.45 12.37 8.67
CA LEU A 385 -0.30 12.78 9.50
C LEU A 385 -0.62 13.92 10.46
N GLY A 386 -1.59 14.76 10.13
CA GLY A 386 -1.89 15.99 10.87
C GLY A 386 -2.46 15.76 12.27
N GLY A 387 -2.35 16.80 13.10
CA GLY A 387 -3.01 16.89 14.40
C GLY A 387 -4.53 17.00 14.29
N THR A 388 -5.24 17.01 15.41
CA THR A 388 -6.73 16.95 15.45
C THR A 388 -7.40 17.98 14.56
N LEU A 389 -7.00 19.26 14.66
CA LEU A 389 -7.58 20.35 13.86
C LEU A 389 -7.25 20.20 12.37
N GLU A 390 -5.99 19.91 12.06
CA GLU A 390 -5.53 19.73 10.68
C GLU A 390 -6.23 18.54 9.99
N ARG A 391 -6.41 17.43 10.71
CA ARG A 391 -7.20 16.29 10.24
C ARG A 391 -8.65 16.66 9.94
N ALA A 392 -9.29 17.42 10.83
CA ALA A 392 -10.68 17.85 10.63
C ALA A 392 -10.83 18.74 9.40
N LEU A 393 -9.93 19.70 9.23
CA LEU A 393 -9.93 20.60 8.07
C LEU A 393 -9.64 19.84 6.75
N ALA A 394 -8.66 18.93 6.77
CA ALA A 394 -8.32 18.10 5.63
C ALA A 394 -9.48 17.17 5.24
N ALA A 395 -10.13 16.52 6.22
CA ALA A 395 -11.31 15.69 5.99
C ALA A 395 -12.47 16.49 5.39
N MET A 396 -12.70 17.71 5.88
CA MET A 396 -13.74 18.60 5.33
C MET A 396 -13.42 18.96 3.86
N GLY A 397 -12.17 19.32 3.57
CA GLY A 397 -11.73 19.65 2.21
C GLY A 397 -11.86 18.45 1.25
N LEU A 398 -11.47 17.25 1.68
CA LEU A 398 -11.61 16.02 0.90
C LEU A 398 -13.08 15.69 0.62
N ARG A 399 -13.96 15.77 1.62
CA ARG A 399 -15.42 15.54 1.46
C ARG A 399 -16.06 16.55 0.52
N LEU A 400 -15.71 17.83 0.64
CA LEU A 400 -16.20 18.87 -0.25
C LEU A 400 -15.74 18.61 -1.70
N GLY A 401 -14.45 18.33 -1.89
CA GLY A 401 -13.88 17.98 -3.19
C GLY A 401 -14.55 16.76 -3.81
N ALA A 402 -14.73 15.70 -3.02
CA ALA A 402 -15.41 14.48 -3.46
C ALA A 402 -16.85 14.77 -3.93
N ARG A 403 -17.61 15.54 -3.15
CA ARG A 403 -18.99 15.94 -3.54
C ARG A 403 -19.04 16.75 -4.83
N LEU A 404 -18.16 17.74 -4.98
CA LEU A 404 -18.09 18.59 -6.19
C LEU A 404 -17.71 17.80 -7.44
N LEU A 405 -16.94 16.73 -7.29
CA LEU A 405 -16.45 15.89 -8.39
C LEU A 405 -17.29 14.63 -8.62
N GLY A 406 -18.36 14.42 -7.84
CA GLY A 406 -19.19 13.21 -7.90
C GLY A 406 -18.43 11.93 -7.54
N LEU A 407 -17.47 12.03 -6.58
CA LEU A 407 -16.66 10.91 -6.13
C LEU A 407 -17.22 10.32 -4.83
N PRO A 408 -17.02 9.00 -4.56
CA PRO A 408 -17.35 8.43 -3.26
C PRO A 408 -16.45 9.05 -2.18
N ALA A 409 -17.08 9.61 -1.14
CA ALA A 409 -16.36 10.16 0.01
C ALA A 409 -16.04 9.01 0.99
N GLN A 410 -14.86 8.42 0.84
CA GLN A 410 -14.37 7.35 1.74
C GLN A 410 -13.41 7.89 2.84
N VAL A 411 -13.61 9.14 3.32
CA VAL A 411 -12.75 9.76 4.35
C VAL A 411 -13.54 10.02 5.63
#